data_d6a5d810579b9cfc558206472e2847f2
#
_entry.id   d6a5d810579b9cfc558206472e2847f2
#
_cell.length_a   1.000
_cell.length_b   1.000
_cell.length_c   1.000
_cell.angle_alpha   90.00
_cell.angle_beta   90.00
_cell.angle_gamma   90.00
#
_symmetry.space_group_name_H-M   'P 1'
#
loop_
_entity.id
_entity.type
_entity.pdbx_description
1 polymer ?
#
loop_
_entity_poly.entity_id
_entity_poly.type
_entity_poly.pdbx_seq_one_letter_code
_entity_poly.pdbx_strand_id
1 'polypeptide(L)'
;MHNLHLPYNDYGSTMRRRLGGRVQKLAIDAHLGCPHRNAESNKGGCTFCLGEAFTPSYCNTQHSITEQINSAIEFHTSRNRSADKYLAYFQAGTNTFADTDTLNRLYSEALAHPEIDGIIIGTRPDCISSEILDLLEDFSHNYYVAVEYGIESTSDVILRHVNRGHDYATAVQAVTATKARNIDVGAHFILGLPYETREEILAQTATINALNLDFVKFH
;
A
#
# COMPACT_ATOMS: atom_id res chain seq x y z
N MET A 1 17.32 11.83 -25.83
CA MET A 1 16.01 11.46 -25.24
C MET A 1 15.43 12.72 -24.63
N HIS A 2 14.31 13.22 -25.16
CA HIS A 2 13.66 14.42 -24.63
C HIS A 2 13.17 14.12 -23.20
N ASN A 3 13.73 14.81 -22.21
CA ASN A 3 13.14 14.91 -20.89
C ASN A 3 11.80 15.65 -21.05
N LEU A 4 10.72 14.90 -21.22
CA LEU A 4 9.38 15.44 -21.06
C LEU A 4 9.28 15.85 -19.59
N HIS A 5 9.36 17.15 -19.32
CA HIS A 5 9.09 17.71 -18.00
C HIS A 5 7.60 17.51 -17.74
N LEU A 6 7.26 16.42 -17.04
CA LEU A 6 5.91 16.21 -16.57
C LEU A 6 5.56 17.31 -15.56
N PRO A 7 4.32 17.84 -15.59
CA PRO A 7 3.89 18.88 -14.65
C PRO A 7 3.71 18.36 -13.21
N TYR A 8 4.08 17.11 -12.95
CA TYR A 8 4.01 16.45 -11.65
C TYR A 8 5.22 15.53 -11.45
N ASN A 9 5.51 15.21 -10.20
CA ASN A 9 6.52 14.21 -9.85
C ASN A 9 5.91 12.81 -9.99
N ASP A 10 6.28 12.06 -11.01
CA ASP A 10 5.85 10.67 -11.14
C ASP A 10 6.62 9.76 -10.16
N TYR A 11 5.92 8.73 -9.69
CA TYR A 11 6.45 7.77 -8.73
C TYR A 11 7.72 7.08 -9.24
N GLY A 12 7.74 6.63 -10.49
CA GLY A 12 8.86 5.88 -11.05
C GLY A 12 10.15 6.69 -11.10
N SER A 13 10.09 7.96 -11.57
CA SER A 13 11.25 8.85 -11.60
C SER A 13 11.72 9.23 -10.20
N THR A 14 10.79 9.43 -9.27
CA THR A 14 11.12 9.74 -7.88
C THR A 14 11.80 8.57 -7.20
N MET A 15 11.28 7.36 -7.31
CA MET A 15 11.86 6.17 -6.71
C MET A 15 13.22 5.82 -7.34
N ARG A 16 13.38 6.02 -8.65
CA ARG A 16 14.68 5.85 -9.32
C ARG A 16 15.76 6.75 -8.73
N ARG A 17 15.44 8.02 -8.46
CA ARG A 17 16.38 8.95 -7.82
C ARG A 17 16.71 8.55 -6.38
N ARG A 18 15.71 8.08 -5.62
CA ARG A 18 15.86 7.71 -4.20
C ARG A 18 16.62 6.41 -4.00
N LEU A 19 16.34 5.39 -4.82
CA LEU A 19 16.91 4.05 -4.67
C LEU A 19 18.05 3.75 -5.65
N GLY A 20 18.41 4.70 -6.52
CA GLY A 20 19.57 4.60 -7.39
C GLY A 20 19.39 3.71 -8.62
N GLY A 21 18.16 3.35 -9.01
CA GLY A 21 17.89 2.50 -10.15
C GLY A 21 16.40 2.38 -10.46
N ARG A 22 16.06 1.69 -11.56
CA ARG A 22 14.67 1.39 -11.90
C ARG A 22 14.06 0.48 -10.83
N VAL A 23 12.96 0.89 -10.24
CA VAL A 23 12.26 0.18 -9.19
C VAL A 23 11.06 -0.56 -9.76
N GLN A 24 10.87 -1.84 -9.37
CA GLN A 24 9.69 -2.62 -9.65
C GLN A 24 9.05 -3.09 -8.34
N LYS A 25 7.76 -2.78 -8.15
CA LYS A 25 6.95 -3.39 -7.09
C LYS A 25 6.56 -4.81 -7.51
N LEU A 26 6.79 -5.76 -6.63
CA LEU A 26 6.36 -7.15 -6.77
C LEU A 26 5.17 -7.37 -5.83
N ALA A 27 3.97 -7.53 -6.37
CA ALA A 27 2.80 -7.75 -5.55
C ALA A 27 2.87 -9.10 -4.83
N ILE A 28 2.58 -9.08 -3.54
CA ILE A 28 2.59 -10.24 -2.65
C ILE A 28 1.22 -10.34 -1.98
N ASP A 29 0.69 -11.54 -1.91
CA ASP A 29 -0.51 -11.86 -1.12
C ASP A 29 -0.10 -12.67 0.12
N ALA A 30 -0.14 -12.03 1.28
CA ALA A 30 0.15 -12.67 2.57
C ALA A 30 -1.08 -13.40 3.15
N HIS A 31 -2.21 -13.37 2.45
CA HIS A 31 -3.47 -14.02 2.81
C HIS A 31 -4.01 -13.64 4.19
N LEU A 32 -3.77 -12.40 4.62
CA LEU A 32 -4.20 -11.88 5.93
C LEU A 32 -5.68 -11.46 5.95
N GLY A 33 -6.33 -11.43 4.79
CA GLY A 33 -7.73 -11.05 4.68
C GLY A 33 -8.01 -9.58 4.96
N CYS A 34 -9.22 -9.29 5.45
CA CYS A 34 -9.64 -7.94 5.81
C CYS A 34 -10.66 -8.01 6.95
N PRO A 35 -10.46 -7.27 8.08
CA PRO A 35 -11.38 -7.30 9.23
C PRO A 35 -12.76 -6.77 8.89
N HIS A 36 -12.88 -5.97 7.83
CA HIS A 36 -14.15 -5.42 7.38
C HIS A 36 -14.91 -6.35 6.42
N ARG A 37 -14.31 -7.46 5.99
CA ARG A 37 -14.86 -8.42 5.04
C ARG A 37 -14.76 -9.87 5.51
N ASN A 38 -14.57 -10.13 6.78
CA ASN A 38 -14.59 -11.50 7.27
C ASN A 38 -16.03 -11.96 7.56
N ALA A 39 -16.26 -13.27 7.48
CA ALA A 39 -17.58 -13.87 7.70
C ALA A 39 -18.11 -13.61 9.12
N GLU A 40 -17.23 -13.47 10.10
CA GLU A 40 -17.58 -13.26 11.50
C GLU A 40 -18.05 -11.83 11.77
N SER A 41 -17.50 -10.83 11.04
CA SER A 41 -17.87 -9.43 11.24
C SER A 41 -19.25 -9.07 10.67
N ASN A 42 -19.79 -9.87 9.76
CA ASN A 42 -21.05 -9.62 9.02
C ASN A 42 -21.12 -8.20 8.38
N LYS A 43 -19.98 -7.56 8.12
CA LYS A 43 -19.91 -6.17 7.64
C LYS A 43 -19.95 -6.02 6.11
N GLY A 44 -19.90 -7.12 5.37
CA GLY A 44 -19.99 -7.15 3.91
C GLY A 44 -18.84 -6.50 3.14
N GLY A 45 -17.94 -5.78 3.80
CA GLY A 45 -16.81 -5.05 3.19
C GLY A 45 -17.20 -3.73 2.53
N CYS A 46 -16.24 -3.07 1.92
CA CYS A 46 -16.45 -1.85 1.15
C CYS A 46 -17.19 -2.17 -0.16
N THR A 47 -18.11 -1.29 -0.60
CA THR A 47 -18.96 -1.53 -1.79
C THR A 47 -18.17 -1.59 -3.10
N PHE A 48 -16.98 -0.96 -3.16
CA PHE A 48 -16.09 -0.94 -4.32
C PHE A 48 -15.06 -2.09 -4.32
N CYS A 49 -14.98 -2.88 -3.24
CA CYS A 49 -13.92 -3.88 -3.09
C CYS A 49 -14.24 -5.18 -3.84
N LEU A 50 -13.48 -5.47 -4.88
CA LEU A 50 -13.50 -6.72 -5.64
C LEU A 50 -12.29 -7.59 -5.26
N GLY A 51 -12.06 -7.85 -3.98
CA GLY A 51 -10.98 -8.66 -3.38
C GLY A 51 -9.90 -9.23 -4.32
N GLU A 52 -10.27 -10.16 -5.18
CA GLU A 52 -9.35 -10.87 -6.09
C GLU A 52 -8.87 -10.05 -7.30
N ALA A 53 -9.56 -8.93 -7.64
CA ALA A 53 -9.26 -8.17 -8.86
C ALA A 53 -7.88 -7.50 -8.87
N PHE A 54 -7.25 -7.38 -7.71
CA PHE A 54 -5.95 -6.73 -7.55
C PHE A 54 -4.79 -7.72 -7.36
N THR A 55 -5.07 -9.02 -7.37
CA THR A 55 -4.06 -10.06 -7.21
C THR A 55 -3.55 -10.50 -8.58
N PRO A 56 -2.27 -10.28 -8.93
CA PRO A 56 -1.71 -10.74 -10.17
C PRO A 56 -1.75 -12.27 -10.29
N SER A 57 -1.76 -12.77 -11.51
CA SER A 57 -1.85 -14.23 -11.79
C SER A 57 -0.68 -15.06 -11.25
N TYR A 58 0.44 -14.44 -10.93
CA TYR A 58 1.59 -15.10 -10.30
C TYR A 58 1.48 -15.20 -8.77
N CYS A 59 0.62 -14.41 -8.13
CA CYS A 59 0.36 -14.53 -6.70
C CYS A 59 -0.54 -15.75 -6.47
N ASN A 60 -0.01 -16.73 -5.77
CA ASN A 60 -0.75 -17.91 -5.34
C ASN A 60 -0.62 -18.04 -3.82
N THR A 61 -1.73 -17.98 -3.12
CA THR A 61 -1.80 -18.05 -1.64
C THR A 61 -1.34 -19.39 -1.07
N GLN A 62 -1.17 -20.43 -1.93
CA GLN A 62 -0.56 -21.70 -1.55
C GLN A 62 0.97 -21.64 -1.51
N HIS A 63 1.57 -20.58 -2.08
CA HIS A 63 3.01 -20.37 -2.14
C HIS A 63 3.49 -19.52 -0.95
N SER A 64 4.69 -19.81 -0.48
CA SER A 64 5.42 -18.96 0.46
C SER A 64 5.67 -17.55 -0.13
N ILE A 65 6.02 -16.60 0.70
CA ILE A 65 6.38 -15.25 0.25
C ILE A 65 7.58 -15.31 -0.72
N THR A 66 8.58 -16.13 -0.41
CA THR A 66 9.75 -16.34 -1.26
C THR A 66 9.38 -16.91 -2.64
N GLU A 67 8.47 -17.88 -2.72
CA GLU A 67 8.00 -18.44 -3.99
C GLU A 67 7.21 -17.43 -4.80
N GLN A 68 6.39 -16.59 -4.16
CA GLN A 68 5.68 -15.50 -4.83
C GLN A 68 6.65 -14.45 -5.39
N ILE A 69 7.70 -14.09 -4.65
CA ILE A 69 8.75 -13.17 -5.12
C ILE A 69 9.44 -13.73 -6.37
N ASN A 70 9.87 -15.00 -6.34
CA ASN A 70 10.50 -15.66 -7.48
C ASN A 70 9.59 -15.64 -8.72
N SER A 71 8.33 -16.02 -8.55
CA SER A 71 7.32 -16.02 -9.62
C SER A 71 7.09 -14.61 -10.18
N ALA A 72 7.08 -13.59 -9.32
CA ALA A 72 6.93 -12.20 -9.73
C ALA A 72 8.14 -11.70 -10.54
N ILE A 73 9.36 -12.01 -10.12
CA ILE A 73 10.59 -11.64 -10.84
C ILE A 73 10.58 -12.30 -12.23
N GLU A 74 10.28 -13.58 -12.32
CA GLU A 74 10.17 -14.31 -13.59
C GLU A 74 9.10 -13.71 -14.49
N PHE A 75 7.91 -13.40 -13.94
CA PHE A 75 6.82 -12.76 -14.66
C PHE A 75 7.23 -11.40 -15.26
N HIS A 76 7.95 -10.56 -14.52
CA HIS A 76 8.41 -9.26 -15.02
C HIS A 76 9.57 -9.41 -16.00
N THR A 77 10.52 -10.30 -15.74
CA THR A 77 11.68 -10.55 -16.61
C THR A 77 11.26 -11.09 -17.97
N SER A 78 10.33 -12.07 -18.01
CA SER A 78 9.80 -12.63 -19.26
C SER A 78 9.08 -11.60 -20.14
N ARG A 79 8.68 -10.46 -19.57
CA ARG A 79 8.03 -9.33 -20.28
C ARG A 79 8.98 -8.16 -20.55
N ASN A 80 10.29 -8.38 -20.46
CA ASN A 80 11.31 -7.33 -20.59
C ASN A 80 11.09 -6.13 -19.63
N ARG A 81 10.63 -6.42 -18.41
CA ARG A 81 10.40 -5.44 -17.36
C ARG A 81 11.35 -5.60 -16.17
N SER A 82 12.56 -6.11 -16.41
CA SER A 82 13.59 -6.20 -15.37
C SER A 82 13.87 -4.84 -14.73
N ALA A 83 14.19 -4.84 -13.46
CA ALA A 83 14.49 -3.65 -12.69
C ALA A 83 15.84 -3.80 -11.99
N ASP A 84 16.38 -2.67 -11.54
CA ASP A 84 17.63 -2.63 -10.77
C ASP A 84 17.35 -2.85 -9.28
N LYS A 85 16.09 -2.62 -8.87
CA LYS A 85 15.60 -2.66 -7.49
C LYS A 85 14.21 -3.26 -7.43
N TYR A 86 14.00 -4.19 -6.51
CA TYR A 86 12.71 -4.81 -6.28
C TYR A 86 12.19 -4.50 -4.88
N LEU A 87 10.91 -4.13 -4.79
CA LEU A 87 10.22 -3.92 -3.53
C LEU A 87 9.07 -4.94 -3.41
N ALA A 88 9.07 -5.73 -2.35
CA ALA A 88 7.97 -6.64 -2.06
C ALA A 88 6.76 -5.82 -1.59
N TYR A 89 5.70 -5.82 -2.39
CA TYR A 89 4.52 -5.02 -2.16
C TYR A 89 3.37 -5.90 -1.67
N PHE A 90 3.15 -5.91 -0.37
CA PHE A 90 2.02 -6.55 0.28
C PHE A 90 0.76 -5.75 -0.02
N GLN A 91 0.01 -6.17 -1.03
CA GLN A 91 -1.09 -5.40 -1.60
C GLN A 91 -2.47 -6.00 -1.33
N ALA A 92 -2.63 -7.32 -1.40
CA ALA A 92 -3.92 -7.97 -1.26
C ALA A 92 -4.41 -7.92 0.20
N GLY A 93 -5.62 -7.43 0.41
CA GLY A 93 -6.25 -7.38 1.73
C GLY A 93 -5.74 -6.25 2.65
N THR A 94 -5.62 -6.58 3.94
CA THR A 94 -5.16 -5.66 4.99
C THR A 94 -3.89 -6.24 5.62
N ASN A 95 -2.73 -5.82 5.14
CA ASN A 95 -1.48 -6.51 5.43
C ASN A 95 -0.85 -6.20 6.80
N THR A 96 -1.61 -5.59 7.69
CA THR A 96 -1.31 -5.42 9.11
C THR A 96 -2.35 -6.12 10.00
N PHE A 97 -3.24 -6.93 9.42
CA PHE A 97 -4.30 -7.63 10.15
C PHE A 97 -3.83 -9.02 10.62
N ALA A 98 -2.83 -9.03 11.49
CA ALA A 98 -2.33 -10.19 12.20
C ALA A 98 -1.59 -9.73 13.48
N ASP A 99 -1.19 -10.68 14.33
CA ASP A 99 -0.28 -10.41 15.43
C ASP A 99 1.12 -10.03 14.93
N THR A 100 1.87 -9.31 15.76
CA THR A 100 3.18 -8.77 15.41
C THR A 100 4.20 -9.87 15.07
N ASP A 101 4.14 -11.03 15.72
CA ASP A 101 5.04 -12.14 15.46
C ASP A 101 4.79 -12.73 14.06
N THR A 102 3.53 -12.88 13.69
CA THR A 102 3.14 -13.30 12.32
C THR A 102 3.61 -12.29 11.29
N LEU A 103 3.40 -11.00 11.51
CA LEU A 103 3.84 -9.93 10.60
C LEU A 103 5.37 -9.91 10.48
N ASN A 104 6.09 -10.01 11.60
CA ASN A 104 7.54 -10.08 11.62
C ASN A 104 8.05 -11.24 10.77
N ARG A 105 7.49 -12.43 10.92
CA ARG A 105 7.86 -13.61 10.14
C ARG A 105 7.65 -13.40 8.63
N LEU A 106 6.49 -12.86 8.23
CA LEU A 106 6.15 -12.65 6.82
C LEU A 106 7.02 -11.57 6.17
N TYR A 107 7.25 -10.45 6.85
CA TYR A 107 8.08 -9.37 6.33
C TYR A 107 9.56 -9.75 6.32
N SER A 108 10.04 -10.47 7.35
CA SER A 108 11.41 -10.99 7.38
C SER A 108 11.66 -12.00 6.27
N GLU A 109 10.68 -12.86 5.93
CA GLU A 109 10.80 -13.79 4.79
C GLU A 109 10.99 -13.02 3.49
N ALA A 110 10.23 -11.95 3.25
CA ALA A 110 10.39 -11.12 2.07
C ALA A 110 11.77 -10.43 2.03
N LEU A 111 12.18 -9.83 3.16
CA LEU A 111 13.44 -9.08 3.26
C LEU A 111 14.68 -9.98 3.24
N ALA A 112 14.56 -11.25 3.59
CA ALA A 112 15.64 -12.23 3.48
C ALA A 112 15.95 -12.63 2.03
N HIS A 113 15.06 -12.32 1.07
CA HIS A 113 15.29 -12.62 -0.33
C HIS A 113 16.36 -11.69 -0.93
N PRO A 114 17.41 -12.22 -1.59
CA PRO A 114 18.58 -11.44 -2.03
C PRO A 114 18.27 -10.33 -3.05
N GLU A 115 17.18 -10.47 -3.81
CA GLU A 115 16.78 -9.49 -4.82
C GLU A 115 15.87 -8.37 -4.25
N ILE A 116 15.48 -8.43 -2.96
CA ILE A 116 14.55 -7.47 -2.37
C ILE A 116 15.29 -6.35 -1.63
N ASP A 117 15.04 -5.13 -2.03
CA ASP A 117 15.61 -3.91 -1.45
C ASP A 117 14.71 -3.27 -0.38
N GLY A 118 13.49 -3.76 -0.22
CA GLY A 118 12.55 -3.23 0.77
C GLY A 118 11.14 -3.74 0.62
N ILE A 119 10.26 -3.26 1.49
CA ILE A 119 8.85 -3.64 1.55
C ILE A 119 7.92 -2.43 1.47
N ILE A 120 6.76 -2.64 0.89
CA ILE A 120 5.64 -1.69 0.92
C ILE A 120 4.43 -2.41 1.46
N ILE A 121 3.81 -1.86 2.48
CA ILE A 121 2.68 -2.46 3.20
C ILE A 121 1.40 -1.73 2.87
N GLY A 122 0.58 -2.32 1.99
CA GLY A 122 -0.77 -1.84 1.70
C GLY A 122 -1.73 -2.25 2.81
N THR A 123 -2.36 -1.29 3.48
CA THR A 123 -3.22 -1.59 4.62
C THR A 123 -4.33 -0.56 4.81
N ARG A 124 -5.18 -0.83 5.79
CA ARG A 124 -6.23 0.08 6.28
C ARG A 124 -5.66 0.98 7.38
N PRO A 125 -6.08 2.26 7.46
CA PRO A 125 -5.60 3.15 8.53
C PRO A 125 -6.09 2.75 9.93
N ASP A 126 -7.22 2.05 10.04
CA ASP A 126 -7.77 1.54 11.31
C ASP A 126 -7.16 0.19 11.75
N CYS A 127 -6.16 -0.31 11.02
CA CYS A 127 -5.49 -1.59 11.30
C CYS A 127 -3.99 -1.42 11.55
N ILE A 128 -3.57 -0.27 12.04
CA ILE A 128 -2.18 0.00 12.39
C ILE A 128 -2.09 0.29 13.90
N SER A 129 -1.15 -0.35 14.58
CA SER A 129 -0.88 -0.12 15.99
C SER A 129 0.55 0.42 16.20
N SER A 130 0.85 0.88 17.42
CA SER A 130 2.20 1.34 17.76
C SER A 130 3.21 0.22 17.59
N GLU A 131 2.88 -0.98 18.05
CA GLU A 131 3.75 -2.16 18.00
C GLU A 131 4.06 -2.56 16.56
N ILE A 132 3.08 -2.45 15.65
CA ILE A 132 3.31 -2.72 14.22
C ILE A 132 4.20 -1.63 13.61
N LEU A 133 3.98 -0.37 13.99
CA LEU A 133 4.83 0.71 13.51
C LEU A 133 6.27 0.59 14.05
N ASP A 134 6.45 0.16 15.29
CA ASP A 134 7.78 -0.08 15.89
C ASP A 134 8.51 -1.20 15.12
N LEU A 135 7.81 -2.29 14.77
CA LEU A 135 8.35 -3.35 13.92
C LEU A 135 8.79 -2.83 12.54
N LEU A 136 7.97 -1.98 11.90
CA LEU A 136 8.29 -1.41 10.59
C LEU A 136 9.45 -0.40 10.68
N GLU A 137 9.55 0.35 11.77
CA GLU A 137 10.68 1.24 12.06
C GLU A 137 11.98 0.45 12.19
N ASP A 138 11.98 -0.68 12.90
CA ASP A 138 13.13 -1.56 13.02
C ASP A 138 13.63 -2.05 11.64
N PHE A 139 12.73 -2.46 10.76
CA PHE A 139 13.10 -2.82 9.39
C PHE A 139 13.65 -1.63 8.59
N SER A 140 13.13 -0.43 8.82
CA SER A 140 13.51 0.77 8.08
C SER A 140 14.97 1.21 8.29
N HIS A 141 15.62 0.72 9.35
CA HIS A 141 17.04 0.97 9.59
C HIS A 141 17.98 0.34 8.53
N ASN A 142 17.51 -0.74 7.88
CA ASN A 142 18.35 -1.50 6.92
C ASN A 142 17.73 -1.60 5.52
N TYR A 143 16.42 -1.37 5.37
CA TYR A 143 15.68 -1.58 4.14
C TYR A 143 14.78 -0.38 3.83
N TYR A 144 14.39 -0.24 2.57
CA TYR A 144 13.33 0.69 2.24
C TYR A 144 11.97 0.17 2.78
N VAL A 145 11.29 0.97 3.59
CA VAL A 145 9.97 0.64 4.13
C VAL A 145 9.00 1.77 3.82
N ALA A 146 7.83 1.41 3.34
CA ALA A 146 6.73 2.35 3.16
C ALA A 146 5.39 1.71 3.56
N VAL A 147 4.45 2.53 4.02
CA VAL A 147 3.06 2.12 4.26
C VAL A 147 2.15 2.84 3.27
N GLU A 148 1.31 2.09 2.57
CA GLU A 148 0.27 2.62 1.67
C GLU A 148 -1.11 2.44 2.31
N TYR A 149 -1.71 3.55 2.73
CA TYR A 149 -3.04 3.52 3.33
C TYR A 149 -4.15 3.63 2.28
N GLY A 150 -5.08 2.70 2.29
CA GLY A 150 -6.35 2.86 1.59
C GLY A 150 -7.23 3.86 2.34
N ILE A 151 -7.09 5.15 2.07
CA ILE A 151 -7.93 6.21 2.67
C ILE A 151 -9.24 6.31 1.90
N GLU A 152 -9.17 6.29 0.59
CA GLU A 152 -10.21 6.26 -0.44
C GLU A 152 -10.95 7.59 -0.64
N SER A 153 -11.31 8.32 0.41
CA SER A 153 -11.90 9.67 0.36
C SER A 153 -11.55 10.48 1.61
N THR A 154 -11.53 11.80 1.50
CA THR A 154 -11.41 12.70 2.65
C THR A 154 -12.77 13.09 3.25
N SER A 155 -13.87 12.61 2.67
CA SER A 155 -15.25 12.89 3.09
C SER A 155 -15.83 11.73 3.89
N ASP A 156 -16.13 11.97 5.18
CA ASP A 156 -16.78 10.97 6.03
C ASP A 156 -18.17 10.58 5.54
N VAL A 157 -18.85 11.47 4.81
CA VAL A 157 -20.14 11.16 4.19
C VAL A 157 -19.94 10.06 3.12
N ILE A 158 -18.96 10.26 2.25
CA ILE A 158 -18.62 9.29 1.19
C ILE A 158 -18.11 7.98 1.79
N LEU A 159 -17.21 8.05 2.77
CA LEU A 159 -16.67 6.86 3.45
C LEU A 159 -17.79 5.99 4.05
N ARG A 160 -18.82 6.62 4.67
CA ARG A 160 -20.01 5.90 5.15
C ARG A 160 -20.83 5.28 4.02
N HIS A 161 -21.07 6.02 2.93
CA HIS A 161 -21.84 5.51 1.78
C HIS A 161 -21.20 4.28 1.14
N VAL A 162 -19.87 4.25 1.04
CA VAL A 162 -19.14 3.11 0.48
C VAL A 162 -18.80 2.04 1.51
N ASN A 163 -19.35 2.14 2.70
CA ASN A 163 -19.11 1.19 3.81
C ASN A 163 -17.61 0.99 4.10
N ARG A 164 -16.84 2.10 4.18
CA ARG A 164 -15.39 2.02 4.37
C ARG A 164 -14.99 1.50 5.76
N GLY A 165 -15.80 1.79 6.79
CA GLY A 165 -15.64 1.28 8.14
C GLY A 165 -14.66 2.05 9.04
N HIS A 166 -14.03 3.08 8.54
CA HIS A 166 -13.27 4.09 9.30
C HIS A 166 -13.61 5.48 8.79
N ASP A 167 -13.30 6.51 9.58
CA ASP A 167 -13.44 7.92 9.22
C ASP A 167 -12.11 8.53 8.75
N TYR A 168 -12.16 9.76 8.27
CA TYR A 168 -10.97 10.48 7.82
C TYR A 168 -10.02 10.83 8.98
N ALA A 169 -10.54 11.09 10.18
CA ALA A 169 -9.71 11.36 11.35
C ALA A 169 -8.80 10.18 11.71
N THR A 170 -9.30 8.94 11.58
CA THR A 170 -8.50 7.72 11.73
C THR A 170 -7.35 7.66 10.71
N ALA A 171 -7.61 8.06 9.47
CA ALA A 171 -6.57 8.12 8.45
C ALA A 171 -5.49 9.16 8.76
N VAL A 172 -5.87 10.35 9.23
CA VAL A 172 -4.93 11.40 9.68
C VAL A 172 -4.04 10.90 10.81
N GLN A 173 -4.62 10.21 11.81
CA GLN A 173 -3.86 9.66 12.93
C GLN A 173 -2.84 8.60 12.46
N ALA A 174 -3.25 7.68 11.60
CA ALA A 174 -2.37 6.63 11.07
C ALA A 174 -1.20 7.23 10.27
N VAL A 175 -1.48 8.19 9.37
CA VAL A 175 -0.44 8.90 8.61
C VAL A 175 0.53 9.62 9.54
N THR A 176 0.01 10.36 10.51
CA THR A 176 0.83 11.11 11.47
C THR A 176 1.74 10.19 12.30
N ALA A 177 1.19 9.10 12.82
CA ALA A 177 1.94 8.14 13.63
C ALA A 177 3.05 7.45 12.82
N THR A 178 2.78 7.11 11.55
CA THR A 178 3.76 6.49 10.65
C THR A 178 4.88 7.45 10.30
N LYS A 179 4.53 8.70 9.94
CA LYS A 179 5.54 9.73 9.63
C LYS A 179 6.41 10.10 10.82
N ALA A 180 5.88 10.04 12.05
CA ALA A 180 6.65 10.28 13.26
C ALA A 180 7.81 9.27 13.45
N ARG A 181 7.77 8.12 12.77
CA ARG A 181 8.82 7.10 12.72
C ARG A 181 9.73 7.18 11.49
N ASN A 182 9.64 8.28 10.73
CA ASN A 182 10.38 8.50 9.48
C ASN A 182 10.13 7.39 8.42
N ILE A 183 9.00 6.71 8.46
CA ILE A 183 8.56 5.76 7.45
C ILE A 183 7.82 6.52 6.36
N ASP A 184 8.10 6.19 5.09
CA ASP A 184 7.39 6.76 3.94
C ASP A 184 5.90 6.39 3.97
N VAL A 185 5.05 7.36 3.68
CA VAL A 185 3.60 7.16 3.65
C VAL A 185 3.03 7.48 2.28
N GLY A 186 2.40 6.47 1.69
CA GLY A 186 1.54 6.61 0.53
C GLY A 186 0.06 6.53 0.90
N ALA A 187 -0.80 7.02 0.04
CA ALA A 187 -2.23 6.84 0.19
C ALA A 187 -2.93 6.59 -1.15
N HIS A 188 -4.00 5.79 -1.08
CA HIS A 188 -4.90 5.54 -2.19
C HIS A 188 -6.17 6.36 -2.02
N PHE A 189 -6.62 6.98 -3.11
CA PHE A 189 -7.89 7.70 -3.20
C PHE A 189 -8.64 7.25 -4.45
N ILE A 190 -9.95 7.06 -4.31
CA ILE A 190 -10.85 6.74 -5.42
C ILE A 190 -11.61 7.99 -5.77
N LEU A 191 -11.48 8.46 -7.02
CA LEU A 191 -12.19 9.64 -7.51
C LEU A 191 -13.48 9.23 -8.21
N GLY A 192 -14.58 9.94 -7.92
CA GLY A 192 -15.89 9.64 -8.48
C GLY A 192 -16.61 8.50 -7.78
N LEU A 193 -16.41 8.34 -6.49
CA LEU A 193 -17.24 7.48 -5.66
C LEU A 193 -18.70 7.93 -5.70
N PRO A 194 -19.70 7.03 -5.48
CA PRO A 194 -21.10 7.40 -5.46
C PRO A 194 -21.37 8.63 -4.58
N TYR A 195 -22.15 9.56 -5.11
CA TYR A 195 -22.55 10.83 -4.49
C TYR A 195 -21.46 11.92 -4.42
N GLU A 196 -20.27 11.69 -4.96
CA GLU A 196 -19.28 12.77 -5.11
C GLU A 196 -19.59 13.66 -6.30
N THR A 197 -19.58 14.96 -6.11
CA THR A 197 -19.58 15.94 -7.19
C THR A 197 -18.15 16.25 -7.64
N ARG A 198 -18.01 16.80 -8.85
CA ARG A 198 -16.70 17.24 -9.35
C ARG A 198 -16.07 18.32 -8.46
N GLU A 199 -16.87 19.22 -7.95
CA GLU A 199 -16.46 20.31 -7.05
C GLU A 199 -15.89 19.75 -5.74
N GLU A 200 -16.54 18.74 -5.16
CA GLU A 200 -16.07 18.06 -3.94
C GLU A 200 -14.76 17.30 -4.20
N ILE A 201 -14.66 16.59 -5.34
CA ILE A 201 -13.41 15.91 -5.73
C ILE A 201 -12.25 16.91 -5.82
N LEU A 202 -12.46 18.06 -6.45
CA LEU A 202 -11.44 19.09 -6.56
C LEU A 202 -11.10 19.71 -5.20
N ALA A 203 -12.09 19.90 -4.34
CA ALA A 203 -11.89 20.44 -2.98
C ALA A 203 -11.04 19.50 -2.10
N GLN A 204 -11.12 18.18 -2.30
CA GLN A 204 -10.30 17.21 -1.57
C GLN A 204 -8.79 17.41 -1.77
N THR A 205 -8.36 18.03 -2.88
CA THR A 205 -6.93 18.21 -3.17
C THR A 205 -6.20 18.99 -2.07
N ALA A 206 -6.81 20.02 -1.50
CA ALA A 206 -6.23 20.79 -0.39
C ALA A 206 -6.07 19.91 0.86
N THR A 207 -7.09 19.11 1.17
CA THR A 207 -7.12 18.20 2.32
C THR A 207 -6.08 17.07 2.17
N ILE A 208 -5.97 16.50 0.97
CA ILE A 208 -4.95 15.49 0.64
C ILE A 208 -3.55 16.07 0.78
N ASN A 209 -3.33 17.29 0.27
CA ASN A 209 -2.04 17.96 0.37
C ASN A 209 -1.62 18.23 1.81
N ALA A 210 -2.58 18.53 2.70
CA ALA A 210 -2.32 18.75 4.12
C ALA A 210 -1.84 17.50 4.88
N LEU A 211 -2.07 16.30 4.35
CA LEU A 211 -1.55 15.05 4.93
C LEU A 211 -0.03 14.91 4.78
N ASN A 212 0.61 15.72 3.93
CA ASN A 212 2.05 15.67 3.66
C ASN A 212 2.55 14.25 3.31
N LEU A 213 1.85 13.59 2.39
CA LEU A 213 2.16 12.24 1.92
C LEU A 213 3.41 12.25 1.04
N ASP A 214 4.18 11.15 1.05
CA ASP A 214 5.36 10.98 0.19
C ASP A 214 4.96 10.60 -1.24
N PHE A 215 3.83 9.91 -1.39
CA PHE A 215 3.23 9.59 -2.69
C PHE A 215 1.73 9.34 -2.58
N VAL A 216 1.05 9.52 -3.70
CA VAL A 216 -0.41 9.33 -3.79
C VAL A 216 -0.73 8.49 -5.01
N LYS A 217 -1.71 7.61 -4.89
CA LYS A 217 -2.28 6.83 -5.99
C LYS A 217 -3.77 7.13 -6.12
N PHE A 218 -4.15 7.62 -7.28
CA PHE A 218 -5.54 7.85 -7.64
C PHE A 218 -6.09 6.69 -8.48
N HIS A 219 -7.31 6.30 -8.19
CA HIS A 219 -8.09 5.30 -8.91
C HIS A 219 -9.33 5.92 -9.56
#